data_f1a1e195d4e1fa17590e17163d8d8f0e
#
_entry.id   f1a1e195d4e1fa17590e17163d8d8f0e
#
_cell.length_a   1.000
_cell.length_b   1.000
_cell.length_c   1.000
_cell.angle_alpha   90.00
_cell.angle_beta   90.00
_cell.angle_gamma   90.00
#
_symmetry.space_group_name_H-M   'P 1'
#
loop_
_entity.id
_entity.type
_entity.pdbx_description
1 polymer ?
#
loop_
_entity_poly.entity_id
_entity_poly.type
_entity_poly.pdbx_seq_one_letter_code
_entity_poly.pdbx_strand_id
1 'polypeptide(L)'
;MKKLVLICLFFCSYSFTNAQTKALFEDRSYDETLKLSKSENKPMVIMFYATWCAHCNKMKSEVLKTPELMSYYQNTFVCMGINAEGKEGLDLKNKFKNKIIVKAYPTFVFMDSNENVLNCISGEFKVEEFMTEAKNALNPALQFSTLKNAFYSDVTNAENCIKYIIAVRKAGLDATKVAEAYLNTKKPEELYTEANWKIMANGINNIDAPEIKLIANNQEAFAKVSSPIRVEKKLVFVTSDNLRPLAETLDTINYYKRRPIAESFHIRKVDSLLFQYDVLISENTKNWKAYRKAADANVEKYLWKNATNLVEVSTNYLNHINDKTALDNAIKWSLQALTLGESLDKYLLVAKLYQKQKNLAKAIEYAEKGKTFGSNLGWKIDEFDKLLNELKKK
;
A
#
# COMPACT_ATOMS: atom_id res chain seq x y z
N MET A 1 1.19 42.97 81.27
CA MET A 1 0.81 43.36 79.95
C MET A 1 1.49 42.37 78.97
N LYS A 2 0.74 41.31 78.48
CA LYS A 2 1.28 40.31 77.56
C LYS A 2 0.79 40.70 76.14
N LYS A 3 1.72 41.02 75.22
CA LYS A 3 1.45 41.31 73.84
C LYS A 3 1.29 40.00 73.09
N LEU A 4 0.10 39.77 72.55
CA LEU A 4 -0.24 38.65 71.65
C LEU A 4 0.19 39.04 70.25
N VAL A 5 1.18 38.31 69.68
CA VAL A 5 1.56 38.48 68.25
C VAL A 5 0.79 37.50 67.45
N LEU A 6 -0.11 37.98 66.58
CA LEU A 6 -0.94 37.19 65.64
C LEU A 6 -0.12 37.00 64.34
N ILE A 7 0.37 35.77 64.10
CA ILE A 7 1.05 35.39 62.86
C ILE A 7 -0.04 34.92 61.89
N CYS A 8 -0.35 35.78 60.92
CA CYS A 8 -1.18 35.37 59.75
C CYS A 8 -0.34 34.54 58.79
N LEU A 9 -0.53 33.22 58.81
CA LEU A 9 -0.03 32.31 57.80
C LEU A 9 -0.87 32.45 56.50
N PHE A 10 -0.31 33.14 55.50
CA PHE A 10 -0.86 33.19 54.13
C PHE A 10 -0.60 31.82 53.47
N PHE A 11 -1.59 30.95 53.47
CA PHE A 11 -1.58 29.75 52.64
C PHE A 11 -1.80 30.16 51.18
N CYS A 12 -0.71 30.29 50.43
CA CYS A 12 -0.74 30.44 48.97
C CYS A 12 -1.12 29.09 48.37
N SER A 13 -2.42 28.88 48.12
CA SER A 13 -2.94 27.72 47.40
C SER A 13 -2.46 27.82 45.96
N TYR A 14 -1.36 27.17 45.61
CA TYR A 14 -0.99 26.92 44.21
C TYR A 14 -2.02 25.95 43.65
N SER A 15 -3.04 26.48 42.97
CA SER A 15 -3.90 25.71 42.11
C SER A 15 -3.06 25.26 40.92
N PHE A 16 -2.58 24.01 40.94
CA PHE A 16 -2.09 23.35 39.75
C PHE A 16 -3.30 23.16 38.85
N THR A 17 -3.55 24.13 37.99
CA THR A 17 -4.40 23.89 36.84
C THR A 17 -3.69 22.86 35.97
N ASN A 18 -4.20 21.61 35.96
CA ASN A 18 -3.89 20.65 34.94
C ASN A 18 -4.40 21.26 33.60
N ALA A 19 -3.55 22.03 32.96
CA ALA A 19 -3.77 22.41 31.59
C ALA A 19 -3.72 21.10 30.80
N GLN A 20 -4.89 20.55 30.50
CA GLN A 20 -5.03 19.47 29.55
C GLN A 20 -4.38 19.96 28.26
N THR A 21 -3.21 19.40 27.92
CA THR A 21 -2.48 19.79 26.70
C THR A 21 -3.40 19.54 25.50
N LYS A 22 -3.90 20.63 24.96
CA LYS A 22 -4.82 20.62 23.82
C LYS A 22 -4.14 19.90 22.67
N ALA A 23 -4.84 18.96 22.00
CA ALA A 23 -4.26 18.23 20.89
C ALA A 23 -3.84 19.19 19.77
N LEU A 24 -2.68 18.95 19.13
CA LEU A 24 -2.17 19.82 18.09
C LEU A 24 -3.15 19.91 16.91
N PHE A 25 -3.71 18.78 16.51
CA PHE A 25 -4.73 18.68 15.45
C PHE A 25 -6.09 18.39 16.08
N GLU A 26 -6.82 19.44 16.40
CA GLU A 26 -8.18 19.35 16.95
C GLU A 26 -9.18 19.09 15.86
N ASP A 27 -10.27 18.40 16.22
CA ASP A 27 -11.48 18.29 15.41
C ASP A 27 -12.22 19.63 15.45
N ARG A 28 -11.91 20.49 14.48
CA ARG A 28 -12.50 21.83 14.29
C ARG A 28 -13.06 21.87 12.88
N SER A 29 -14.14 22.65 12.67
CA SER A 29 -14.68 22.82 11.33
C SER A 29 -13.67 23.53 10.40
N TYR A 30 -13.78 23.25 9.10
CA TYR A 30 -12.95 23.90 8.11
C TYR A 30 -13.15 25.42 8.08
N ASP A 31 -14.41 25.89 8.19
CA ASP A 31 -14.73 27.31 8.15
C ASP A 31 -14.14 28.06 9.35
N GLU A 32 -14.18 27.49 10.55
CA GLU A 32 -13.50 28.04 11.72
C GLU A 32 -11.98 28.10 11.55
N THR A 33 -11.38 27.03 11.00
CA THR A 33 -9.96 26.97 10.74
C THR A 33 -9.53 28.03 9.73
N LEU A 34 -10.28 28.21 8.65
CA LEU A 34 -10.03 29.24 7.64
C LEU A 34 -10.20 30.67 8.20
N LYS A 35 -11.22 30.88 9.04
CA LYS A 35 -11.44 32.17 9.72
C LYS A 35 -10.27 32.52 10.65
N LEU A 36 -9.80 31.55 11.45
CA LEU A 36 -8.63 31.73 12.32
C LEU A 36 -7.35 31.98 11.50
N SER A 37 -7.13 31.21 10.42
CA SER A 37 -5.99 31.42 9.52
C SER A 37 -5.93 32.85 8.99
N LYS A 38 -7.09 33.41 8.60
CA LYS A 38 -7.19 34.80 8.14
C LYS A 38 -6.97 35.82 9.25
N SER A 39 -7.58 35.61 10.43
CA SER A 39 -7.48 36.55 11.55
C SER A 39 -6.11 36.58 12.21
N GLU A 40 -5.43 35.44 12.26
CA GLU A 40 -4.08 35.30 12.84
C GLU A 40 -2.97 35.53 11.82
N ASN A 41 -3.32 35.68 10.54
CA ASN A 41 -2.39 35.73 9.41
C ASN A 41 -1.38 34.58 9.42
N LYS A 42 -1.88 33.35 9.72
CA LYS A 42 -1.09 32.13 9.75
C LYS A 42 -1.59 31.16 8.67
N PRO A 43 -0.71 30.44 8.01
CA PRO A 43 -1.15 29.31 7.18
C PRO A 43 -1.79 28.22 8.01
N MET A 44 -2.61 27.37 7.39
CA MET A 44 -3.27 26.26 8.05
C MET A 44 -2.68 24.91 7.64
N VAL A 45 -2.78 23.93 8.54
CA VAL A 45 -2.45 22.54 8.25
C VAL A 45 -3.66 21.65 8.55
N ILE A 46 -4.10 20.91 7.55
CA ILE A 46 -5.22 19.98 7.65
C ILE A 46 -4.69 18.56 7.69
N MET A 47 -4.93 17.83 8.77
CA MET A 47 -4.65 16.40 8.88
C MET A 47 -5.88 15.59 8.48
N PHE A 48 -5.88 15.00 7.30
CA PHE A 48 -6.87 14.00 6.91
C PHE A 48 -6.50 12.64 7.52
N TYR A 49 -7.39 12.09 8.36
CA TYR A 49 -7.18 10.81 9.02
C TYR A 49 -8.40 9.89 8.88
N ALA A 50 -8.26 8.60 9.20
CA ALA A 50 -9.38 7.69 9.43
C ALA A 50 -9.30 7.14 10.86
N THR A 51 -10.44 6.79 11.45
CA THR A 51 -10.54 6.31 12.84
C THR A 51 -9.83 4.96 13.05
N TRP A 52 -9.82 4.10 12.05
CA TRP A 52 -9.16 2.80 12.05
C TRP A 52 -7.67 2.83 11.68
N CYS A 53 -7.12 4.01 11.32
CA CYS A 53 -5.77 4.14 10.78
C CYS A 53 -4.69 4.03 11.88
N ALA A 54 -3.96 2.93 11.91
CA ALA A 54 -2.87 2.71 12.88
C ALA A 54 -1.74 3.76 12.77
N HIS A 55 -1.33 4.13 11.54
CA HIS A 55 -0.32 5.16 11.30
C HIS A 55 -0.77 6.55 11.78
N CYS A 56 -2.07 6.88 11.65
CA CYS A 56 -2.61 8.12 12.18
C CYS A 56 -2.56 8.16 13.71
N ASN A 57 -2.91 7.04 14.36
CA ASN A 57 -2.84 6.92 15.82
C ASN A 57 -1.40 7.04 16.31
N LYS A 58 -0.45 6.42 15.63
CA LYS A 58 0.97 6.52 15.97
C LYS A 58 1.49 7.96 15.81
N MET A 59 1.16 8.64 14.71
CA MET A 59 1.47 10.08 14.57
C MET A 59 0.90 10.89 15.74
N LYS A 60 -0.38 10.70 16.07
CA LYS A 60 -1.06 11.43 17.16
C LYS A 60 -0.44 11.14 18.55
N SER A 61 0.01 9.90 18.82
CA SER A 61 0.51 9.49 20.13
C SER A 61 2.00 9.80 20.35
N GLU A 62 2.83 9.66 19.30
CA GLU A 62 4.29 9.70 19.42
C GLU A 62 4.90 10.99 18.86
N VAL A 63 4.47 11.44 17.66
CA VAL A 63 5.09 12.55 16.95
C VAL A 63 4.43 13.89 17.32
N LEU A 64 3.10 13.98 17.18
CA LEU A 64 2.35 15.23 17.33
C LEU A 64 2.23 15.70 18.78
N LYS A 65 2.67 14.89 19.76
CA LYS A 65 2.76 15.26 21.19
C LYS A 65 4.15 15.75 21.62
N THR A 66 5.13 15.72 20.72
CA THR A 66 6.48 16.20 21.06
C THR A 66 6.43 17.69 21.35
N PRO A 67 6.92 18.15 22.53
CA PRO A 67 6.75 19.55 22.96
C PRO A 67 7.33 20.57 21.99
N GLU A 68 8.50 20.31 21.43
CA GLU A 68 9.15 21.18 20.44
C GLU A 68 8.31 21.32 19.17
N LEU A 69 7.81 20.19 18.65
CA LEU A 69 6.96 20.16 17.45
C LEU A 69 5.64 20.87 17.72
N MET A 70 4.99 20.59 18.85
CA MET A 70 3.74 21.26 19.24
C MET A 70 3.92 22.76 19.31
N SER A 71 4.96 23.23 20.00
CA SER A 71 5.25 24.67 20.14
C SER A 71 5.47 25.32 18.77
N TYR A 72 6.26 24.69 17.90
CA TYR A 72 6.52 25.23 16.55
C TYR A 72 5.24 25.33 15.73
N TYR A 73 4.43 24.25 15.68
CA TYR A 73 3.20 24.22 14.88
C TYR A 73 2.15 25.20 15.39
N GLN A 74 1.94 25.29 16.72
CA GLN A 74 0.97 26.22 17.34
C GLN A 74 1.34 27.68 17.09
N ASN A 75 2.62 27.99 17.10
CA ASN A 75 3.08 29.36 16.82
C ASN A 75 3.01 29.71 15.33
N THR A 76 3.11 28.72 14.44
CA THR A 76 3.33 28.92 13.01
C THR A 76 2.06 28.70 12.18
N PHE A 77 1.20 27.76 12.58
CA PHE A 77 0.06 27.29 11.81
C PHE A 77 -1.23 27.28 12.61
N VAL A 78 -2.34 27.34 11.91
CA VAL A 78 -3.65 26.93 12.45
C VAL A 78 -3.87 25.45 12.04
N CYS A 79 -3.86 24.55 13.03
CA CYS A 79 -3.95 23.12 12.77
C CYS A 79 -5.38 22.59 12.99
N MET A 80 -5.87 21.73 12.08
CA MET A 80 -7.10 20.98 12.26
C MET A 80 -6.94 19.52 11.85
N GLY A 81 -7.61 18.62 12.57
CA GLY A 81 -7.79 17.22 12.18
C GLY A 81 -9.19 17.01 11.60
N ILE A 82 -9.33 16.15 10.60
CA ILE A 82 -10.63 15.80 10.05
C ILE A 82 -10.67 14.32 9.68
N ASN A 83 -11.76 13.65 10.10
CA ASN A 83 -12.02 12.29 9.61
C ASN A 83 -12.36 12.35 8.11
N ALA A 84 -11.43 11.85 7.29
CA ALA A 84 -11.53 11.87 5.83
C ALA A 84 -12.70 11.04 5.25
N GLU A 85 -13.28 10.17 6.06
CA GLU A 85 -14.42 9.30 5.70
C GLU A 85 -15.76 9.84 6.23
N GLY A 86 -15.72 10.83 7.11
CA GLY A 86 -16.88 11.57 7.56
C GLY A 86 -17.40 12.56 6.51
N LYS A 87 -18.64 13.04 6.67
CA LYS A 87 -19.29 13.93 5.71
C LYS A 87 -18.43 15.13 5.35
N GLU A 88 -17.98 15.90 6.33
CA GLU A 88 -17.18 17.09 6.11
C GLU A 88 -15.84 16.75 5.45
N GLY A 89 -15.20 15.63 5.81
CA GLY A 89 -13.96 15.16 5.19
C GLY A 89 -14.15 14.79 3.71
N LEU A 90 -15.28 14.18 3.36
CA LEU A 90 -15.65 13.88 1.97
C LEU A 90 -15.91 15.17 1.19
N ASP A 91 -16.62 16.13 1.79
CA ASP A 91 -16.90 17.43 1.18
C ASP A 91 -15.60 18.20 0.90
N LEU A 92 -14.65 18.21 1.85
CA LEU A 92 -13.34 18.86 1.65
C LEU A 92 -12.49 18.16 0.60
N LYS A 93 -12.45 16.81 0.57
CA LYS A 93 -11.78 16.08 -0.50
C LYS A 93 -12.35 16.42 -1.87
N ASN A 94 -13.66 16.56 -1.97
CA ASN A 94 -14.31 16.96 -3.22
C ASN A 94 -14.04 18.43 -3.57
N LYS A 95 -14.08 19.35 -2.59
CA LYS A 95 -13.73 20.78 -2.77
C LYS A 95 -12.33 20.95 -3.36
N PHE A 96 -11.35 20.18 -2.86
CA PHE A 96 -9.96 20.33 -3.25
C PHE A 96 -9.46 19.31 -4.27
N LYS A 97 -10.31 18.49 -4.87
CA LYS A 97 -9.94 17.38 -5.80
C LYS A 97 -9.05 17.80 -6.98
N ASN A 98 -9.11 19.08 -7.40
CA ASN A 98 -8.26 19.62 -8.47
C ASN A 98 -6.90 20.16 -7.97
N LYS A 99 -6.72 20.26 -6.64
CA LYS A 99 -5.50 20.73 -5.99
C LYS A 99 -4.75 19.61 -5.26
N ILE A 100 -5.51 18.67 -4.67
CA ILE A 100 -4.98 17.51 -3.93
C ILE A 100 -5.91 16.30 -4.09
N ILE A 101 -5.33 15.09 -4.00
CA ILE A 101 -6.08 13.84 -3.88
C ILE A 101 -5.54 13.07 -2.67
N VAL A 102 -6.38 12.88 -1.66
CA VAL A 102 -6.04 12.12 -0.45
C VAL A 102 -6.12 10.63 -0.76
N LYS A 103 -4.98 9.99 -1.01
CA LYS A 103 -4.85 8.55 -1.37
C LYS A 103 -4.50 7.65 -0.19
N ALA A 104 -3.98 8.23 0.89
CA ALA A 104 -3.50 7.48 2.07
C ALA A 104 -3.72 8.30 3.34
N TYR A 105 -3.68 7.64 4.50
CA TYR A 105 -3.80 8.29 5.80
C TYR A 105 -2.57 8.00 6.68
N PRO A 106 -2.14 9.01 7.48
CA PRO A 106 -2.57 10.39 7.45
C PRO A 106 -2.07 11.13 6.20
N THR A 107 -2.82 12.14 5.73
CA THR A 107 -2.35 13.13 4.76
C THR A 107 -2.42 14.51 5.41
N PHE A 108 -1.31 15.26 5.34
CA PHE A 108 -1.21 16.62 5.84
C PHE A 108 -1.13 17.60 4.67
N VAL A 109 -2.06 18.55 4.64
CA VAL A 109 -2.14 19.58 3.59
C VAL A 109 -1.86 20.92 4.23
N PHE A 110 -0.78 21.56 3.81
CA PHE A 110 -0.40 22.92 4.19
C PHE A 110 -1.00 23.91 3.19
N MET A 111 -1.73 24.88 3.67
CA MET A 111 -2.43 25.88 2.82
C MET A 111 -2.26 27.29 3.39
N ASP A 112 -2.25 28.29 2.52
CA ASP A 112 -2.37 29.67 2.95
C ASP A 112 -3.84 30.06 3.24
N SER A 113 -4.04 31.28 3.75
CA SER A 113 -5.38 31.81 4.06
C SER A 113 -6.24 32.07 2.80
N ASN A 114 -5.66 31.97 1.60
CA ASN A 114 -6.34 32.07 0.31
C ASN A 114 -6.60 30.68 -0.29
N GLU A 115 -6.43 29.62 0.48
CA GLU A 115 -6.64 28.22 0.06
C GLU A 115 -5.68 27.76 -1.06
N ASN A 116 -4.50 28.37 -1.17
CA ASN A 116 -3.45 27.84 -2.04
C ASN A 116 -2.68 26.75 -1.31
N VAL A 117 -2.44 25.63 -1.99
CA VAL A 117 -1.64 24.55 -1.44
C VAL A 117 -0.17 24.96 -1.43
N LEU A 118 0.42 25.00 -0.25
CA LEU A 118 1.84 25.27 -0.03
C LEU A 118 2.67 23.99 -0.10
N ASN A 119 2.20 22.93 0.57
CA ASN A 119 2.81 21.59 0.57
C ASN A 119 1.74 20.53 0.87
N CYS A 120 1.99 19.31 0.45
CA CYS A 120 1.15 18.14 0.78
C CYS A 120 2.04 16.93 1.02
N ILE A 121 1.82 16.22 2.11
CA ILE A 121 2.58 15.02 2.46
C ILE A 121 1.65 13.95 3.01
N SER A 122 1.99 12.68 2.78
CA SER A 122 1.18 11.55 3.24
C SER A 122 2.05 10.48 3.89
N GLY A 123 1.53 9.87 4.95
CA GLY A 123 2.17 8.78 5.67
C GLY A 123 2.64 9.15 7.06
N GLU A 124 3.39 8.24 7.67
CA GLU A 124 4.02 8.37 8.98
C GLU A 124 5.39 9.03 8.83
N PHE A 125 5.71 9.96 9.72
CA PHE A 125 6.96 10.72 9.74
C PHE A 125 7.59 10.65 11.12
N LYS A 126 8.93 10.79 11.19
CA LYS A 126 9.64 11.14 12.40
C LYS A 126 9.49 12.62 12.69
N VAL A 127 9.79 13.03 13.93
CA VAL A 127 9.66 14.43 14.38
C VAL A 127 10.45 15.38 13.46
N GLU A 128 11.72 15.09 13.21
CA GLU A 128 12.62 15.92 12.39
C GLU A 128 12.14 16.02 10.93
N GLU A 129 11.64 14.91 10.38
CA GLU A 129 11.11 14.86 9.00
C GLU A 129 9.85 15.73 8.90
N PHE A 130 8.93 15.59 9.87
CA PHE A 130 7.69 16.36 9.89
C PHE A 130 7.94 17.85 10.11
N MET A 131 8.91 18.20 10.95
CA MET A 131 9.38 19.57 11.14
C MET A 131 9.98 20.15 9.84
N THR A 132 10.76 19.36 9.12
CA THR A 132 11.35 19.75 7.84
C THR A 132 10.27 20.04 6.81
N GLU A 133 9.23 19.21 6.72
CA GLU A 133 8.13 19.46 5.77
C GLU A 133 7.30 20.72 6.11
N ALA A 134 7.18 21.06 7.39
CA ALA A 134 6.58 22.31 7.80
C ALA A 134 7.42 23.53 7.34
N LYS A 135 8.75 23.47 7.51
CA LYS A 135 9.67 24.50 6.99
C LYS A 135 9.63 24.59 5.46
N ASN A 136 9.56 23.45 4.78
CA ASN A 136 9.42 23.39 3.33
C ASN A 136 8.13 24.09 2.85
N ALA A 137 7.02 23.93 3.57
CA ALA A 137 5.74 24.58 3.25
C ALA A 137 5.84 26.12 3.30
N LEU A 138 6.68 26.65 4.20
CA LEU A 138 6.89 28.10 4.35
C LEU A 138 7.95 28.65 3.40
N ASN A 139 8.74 27.80 2.75
CA ASN A 139 9.74 28.25 1.78
C ASN A 139 9.09 28.59 0.43
N PRO A 140 9.05 29.87 0.00
CA PRO A 140 8.38 30.26 -1.24
C PRO A 140 8.92 29.53 -2.47
N ALA A 141 10.22 29.18 -2.49
CA ALA A 141 10.85 28.46 -3.61
C ALA A 141 10.38 27.01 -3.77
N LEU A 142 9.80 26.41 -2.71
CA LEU A 142 9.32 25.03 -2.69
C LEU A 142 7.79 24.92 -2.77
N GLN A 143 7.08 26.04 -2.81
CA GLN A 143 5.63 26.03 -2.89
C GLN A 143 5.14 25.57 -4.26
N PHE A 144 4.00 24.87 -4.26
CA PHE A 144 3.43 24.24 -5.45
C PHE A 144 3.27 25.21 -6.64
N SER A 145 2.78 26.41 -6.39
CA SER A 145 2.59 27.45 -7.43
C SER A 145 3.91 27.93 -8.04
N THR A 146 4.94 28.12 -7.20
CA THR A 146 6.28 28.53 -7.65
C THR A 146 6.93 27.44 -8.50
N LEU A 147 6.89 26.20 -8.05
CA LEU A 147 7.42 25.05 -8.80
C LEU A 147 6.68 24.86 -10.14
N LYS A 148 5.36 25.02 -10.14
CA LYS A 148 4.54 25.00 -11.36
C LYS A 148 4.98 26.07 -12.34
N ASN A 149 5.09 27.32 -11.89
CA ASN A 149 5.47 28.45 -12.74
C ASN A 149 6.90 28.29 -13.27
N ALA A 150 7.85 27.85 -12.42
CA ALA A 150 9.23 27.60 -12.85
C ALA A 150 9.31 26.52 -13.94
N PHE A 151 8.51 25.46 -13.86
CA PHE A 151 8.47 24.42 -14.90
C PHE A 151 7.87 24.97 -16.20
N TYR A 152 6.72 25.64 -16.15
CA TYR A 152 6.04 26.10 -17.36
C TYR A 152 6.73 27.34 -18.01
N SER A 153 7.60 28.03 -17.28
CA SER A 153 8.44 29.09 -17.89
C SER A 153 9.58 28.53 -18.76
N ASP A 154 10.05 27.32 -18.43
CA ASP A 154 11.04 26.56 -19.21
C ASP A 154 10.79 25.06 -19.08
N VAL A 155 9.97 24.50 -19.97
CA VAL A 155 9.63 23.08 -20.01
C VAL A 155 10.81 22.18 -20.38
N THR A 156 11.94 22.73 -20.83
CA THR A 156 13.14 21.97 -21.20
C THR A 156 14.06 21.73 -20.00
N ASN A 157 13.82 22.41 -18.87
CA ASN A 157 14.63 22.32 -17.66
C ASN A 157 14.27 21.09 -16.84
N ALA A 158 15.18 20.11 -16.81
CA ALA A 158 14.98 18.84 -16.10
C ALA A 158 14.81 19.02 -14.58
N GLU A 159 15.56 19.93 -13.96
CA GLU A 159 15.49 20.15 -12.51
C GLU A 159 14.13 20.70 -12.08
N ASN A 160 13.62 21.71 -12.82
CA ASN A 160 12.29 22.26 -12.58
C ASN A 160 11.20 21.21 -12.81
N CYS A 161 11.33 20.38 -13.85
CA CYS A 161 10.43 19.28 -14.12
C CYS A 161 10.39 18.27 -12.95
N ILE A 162 11.55 17.83 -12.47
CA ILE A 162 11.66 16.88 -11.35
C ILE A 162 11.02 17.47 -10.09
N LYS A 163 11.35 18.71 -9.73
CA LYS A 163 10.79 19.39 -8.55
C LYS A 163 9.26 19.46 -8.61
N TYR A 164 8.74 19.84 -9.78
CA TYR A 164 7.30 19.96 -9.96
C TYR A 164 6.58 18.62 -9.98
N ILE A 165 7.14 17.58 -10.63
CA ILE A 165 6.63 16.20 -10.56
C ILE A 165 6.54 15.71 -9.11
N ILE A 166 7.56 15.97 -8.30
CA ILE A 166 7.56 15.57 -6.88
C ILE A 166 6.42 16.26 -6.13
N ALA A 167 6.22 17.56 -6.35
CA ALA A 167 5.14 18.32 -5.73
C ALA A 167 3.75 17.81 -6.16
N VAL A 168 3.54 17.55 -7.46
CA VAL A 168 2.31 16.99 -8.03
C VAL A 168 2.00 15.62 -7.40
N ARG A 169 3.01 14.76 -7.29
CA ARG A 169 2.84 13.44 -6.65
C ARG A 169 2.57 13.51 -5.15
N LYS A 170 3.26 14.41 -4.43
CA LYS A 170 2.97 14.66 -3.00
C LYS A 170 1.51 15.11 -2.81
N ALA A 171 0.98 15.89 -3.74
CA ALA A 171 -0.44 16.27 -3.75
C ALA A 171 -1.40 15.14 -4.19
N GLY A 172 -0.89 13.95 -4.47
CA GLY A 172 -1.68 12.79 -4.92
C GLY A 172 -2.15 12.88 -6.38
N LEU A 173 -1.77 13.93 -7.09
CA LEU A 173 -2.18 14.19 -8.47
C LEU A 173 -1.37 13.34 -9.46
N ASP A 174 -1.88 13.25 -10.68
CA ASP A 174 -1.18 12.59 -11.79
C ASP A 174 -0.15 13.55 -12.42
N ALA A 175 1.10 13.10 -12.49
CA ALA A 175 2.21 13.87 -13.05
C ALA A 175 2.51 13.52 -14.52
N THR A 176 1.73 12.66 -15.15
CA THR A 176 1.98 12.17 -16.52
C THR A 176 2.14 13.34 -17.51
N LYS A 177 1.19 14.28 -17.51
CA LYS A 177 1.27 15.45 -18.41
C LYS A 177 2.49 16.33 -18.19
N VAL A 178 2.98 16.43 -16.96
CA VAL A 178 4.20 17.20 -16.65
C VAL A 178 5.42 16.48 -17.22
N ALA A 179 5.50 15.16 -17.02
CA ALA A 179 6.59 14.36 -17.56
C ALA A 179 6.60 14.36 -19.10
N GLU A 180 5.44 14.12 -19.73
CA GLU A 180 5.28 14.14 -21.18
C GLU A 180 5.68 15.50 -21.78
N ALA A 181 5.26 16.62 -21.17
CA ALA A 181 5.61 17.96 -21.66
C ALA A 181 7.13 18.17 -21.73
N TYR A 182 7.87 17.67 -20.75
CA TYR A 182 9.33 17.70 -20.76
C TYR A 182 9.92 16.68 -21.74
N LEU A 183 9.50 15.42 -21.68
CA LEU A 183 10.07 14.32 -22.48
C LEU A 183 9.89 14.57 -23.99
N ASN A 184 8.79 15.20 -24.41
CA ASN A 184 8.53 15.58 -25.80
C ASN A 184 9.53 16.64 -26.35
N THR A 185 10.32 17.27 -25.47
CA THR A 185 11.41 18.18 -25.90
C THR A 185 12.72 17.43 -26.17
N LYS A 186 12.78 16.13 -25.91
CA LYS A 186 14.02 15.33 -25.99
C LYS A 186 14.01 14.43 -27.21
N LYS A 187 15.19 14.22 -27.79
CA LYS A 187 15.39 13.21 -28.81
C LYS A 187 15.53 11.82 -28.14
N PRO A 188 15.23 10.72 -28.85
CA PRO A 188 15.29 9.38 -28.27
C PRO A 188 16.65 9.05 -27.62
N GLU A 189 17.76 9.46 -28.23
CA GLU A 189 19.12 9.24 -27.72
C GLU A 189 19.44 9.99 -26.42
N GLU A 190 18.73 11.08 -26.14
CA GLU A 190 18.91 11.90 -24.95
C GLU A 190 18.19 11.32 -23.72
N LEU A 191 17.31 10.32 -23.90
CA LEU A 191 16.47 9.79 -22.83
C LEU A 191 17.24 8.96 -21.76
N TYR A 192 18.43 8.49 -22.08
CA TYR A 192 19.23 7.60 -21.21
C TYR A 192 20.13 8.39 -20.23
N THR A 193 19.55 9.31 -19.49
CA THR A 193 20.23 10.10 -18.45
C THR A 193 19.56 9.89 -17.08
N GLU A 194 20.30 10.19 -15.99
CA GLU A 194 19.74 10.10 -14.63
C GLU A 194 18.53 11.03 -14.45
N ALA A 195 18.57 12.23 -15.00
CA ALA A 195 17.47 13.20 -14.93
C ALA A 195 16.22 12.67 -15.63
N ASN A 196 16.36 12.18 -16.87
CA ASN A 196 15.25 11.63 -17.64
C ASN A 196 14.69 10.35 -17.03
N TRP A 197 15.56 9.49 -16.47
CA TRP A 197 15.12 8.37 -15.66
C TRP A 197 14.24 8.82 -14.48
N LYS A 198 14.67 9.83 -13.71
CA LYS A 198 13.90 10.37 -12.58
C LYS A 198 12.54 10.90 -13.01
N ILE A 199 12.48 11.57 -14.16
CA ILE A 199 11.23 12.10 -14.73
C ILE A 199 10.30 10.98 -15.15
N MET A 200 10.77 10.01 -15.95
CA MET A 200 9.97 8.86 -16.37
C MET A 200 9.52 8.00 -15.18
N ALA A 201 10.45 7.69 -14.26
CA ALA A 201 10.16 6.83 -13.11
C ALA A 201 9.12 7.45 -12.15
N ASN A 202 9.12 8.76 -12.01
CA ASN A 202 8.21 9.47 -11.12
C ASN A 202 6.96 10.03 -11.83
N GLY A 203 7.03 10.35 -13.10
CA GLY A 203 5.93 10.97 -13.84
C GLY A 203 5.01 9.99 -14.56
N ILE A 204 5.55 8.90 -15.12
CA ILE A 204 4.79 7.99 -16.00
C ILE A 204 4.44 6.71 -15.26
N ASN A 205 3.17 6.44 -15.04
CA ASN A 205 2.69 5.22 -14.37
C ASN A 205 1.73 4.37 -15.22
N ASN A 206 1.30 4.85 -16.38
CA ASN A 206 0.47 4.08 -17.29
C ASN A 206 1.30 2.99 -17.99
N ILE A 207 0.90 1.72 -17.86
CA ILE A 207 1.59 0.58 -18.48
C ILE A 207 1.57 0.64 -20.02
N ASP A 208 0.57 1.29 -20.61
CA ASP A 208 0.43 1.46 -22.05
C ASP A 208 1.36 2.57 -22.61
N ALA A 209 2.03 3.37 -21.74
CA ALA A 209 2.85 4.50 -22.16
C ALA A 209 4.13 4.05 -22.90
N PRO A 210 4.53 4.77 -23.96
CA PRO A 210 5.75 4.46 -24.71
C PRO A 210 7.00 4.50 -23.87
N GLU A 211 7.07 5.34 -22.83
CA GLU A 211 8.20 5.44 -21.90
C GLU A 211 8.35 4.16 -21.06
N ILE A 212 7.24 3.53 -20.66
CA ILE A 212 7.30 2.25 -19.93
C ILE A 212 7.82 1.15 -20.85
N LYS A 213 7.38 1.12 -22.10
CA LYS A 213 7.90 0.20 -23.11
C LYS A 213 9.39 0.46 -23.39
N LEU A 214 9.79 1.74 -23.46
CA LEU A 214 11.21 2.11 -23.60
C LEU A 214 12.05 1.59 -22.44
N ILE A 215 11.60 1.79 -21.20
CA ILE A 215 12.29 1.27 -19.99
C ILE A 215 12.37 -0.26 -20.04
N ALA A 216 11.28 -0.95 -20.36
CA ALA A 216 11.21 -2.41 -20.38
C ALA A 216 12.17 -3.02 -21.42
N ASN A 217 12.26 -2.41 -22.61
CA ASN A 217 13.12 -2.89 -23.68
C ASN A 217 14.61 -2.52 -23.49
N ASN A 218 14.92 -1.58 -22.60
CA ASN A 218 16.28 -1.05 -22.39
C ASN A 218 16.69 -1.06 -20.92
N GLN A 219 16.32 -2.12 -20.17
CA GLN A 219 16.52 -2.23 -18.73
C GLN A 219 17.98 -2.01 -18.31
N GLU A 220 18.94 -2.58 -19.07
CA GLU A 220 20.38 -2.43 -18.78
C GLU A 220 20.86 -0.98 -18.94
N ALA A 221 20.40 -0.28 -19.98
CA ALA A 221 20.75 1.13 -20.19
C ALA A 221 20.23 2.01 -19.05
N PHE A 222 18.98 1.81 -18.62
CA PHE A 222 18.43 2.53 -17.47
C PHE A 222 19.03 2.10 -16.14
N ALA A 223 19.48 0.85 -16.01
CA ALA A 223 20.21 0.39 -14.83
C ALA A 223 21.55 1.10 -14.64
N LYS A 224 22.24 1.47 -15.72
CA LYS A 224 23.50 2.23 -15.66
C LYS A 224 23.32 3.65 -15.13
N VAL A 225 22.20 4.31 -15.45
CA VAL A 225 21.89 5.68 -15.00
C VAL A 225 21.05 5.73 -13.72
N SER A 226 20.68 4.55 -13.17
CA SER A 226 19.95 4.47 -11.90
C SER A 226 20.43 3.29 -11.04
N SER A 227 19.84 2.14 -11.18
CA SER A 227 20.29 0.83 -10.71
C SER A 227 19.33 -0.27 -11.19
N PRO A 228 19.76 -1.55 -11.30
CA PRO A 228 18.91 -2.67 -11.66
C PRO A 228 17.67 -2.78 -10.76
N ILE A 229 17.87 -2.60 -9.45
CA ILE A 229 16.78 -2.67 -8.44
C ILE A 229 15.72 -1.58 -8.67
N ARG A 230 16.13 -0.36 -9.06
CA ARG A 230 15.17 0.73 -9.31
C ARG A 230 14.37 0.49 -10.59
N VAL A 231 15.00 -0.03 -11.63
CA VAL A 231 14.32 -0.41 -12.88
C VAL A 231 13.30 -1.52 -12.62
N GLU A 232 13.71 -2.60 -11.94
CA GLU A 232 12.82 -3.69 -11.54
C GLU A 232 11.63 -3.16 -10.70
N LYS A 233 11.91 -2.38 -9.64
CA LYS A 233 10.85 -1.80 -8.79
C LYS A 233 9.85 -0.96 -9.59
N LYS A 234 10.34 -0.18 -10.57
CA LYS A 234 9.47 0.63 -11.43
C LYS A 234 8.50 -0.24 -12.24
N LEU A 235 9.01 -1.26 -12.92
CA LEU A 235 8.20 -2.14 -13.76
C LEU A 235 7.24 -3.02 -12.93
N VAL A 236 7.67 -3.49 -11.76
CA VAL A 236 6.80 -4.18 -10.78
C VAL A 236 5.69 -3.27 -10.30
N PHE A 237 6.02 -2.01 -9.93
CA PHE A 237 5.03 -1.03 -9.49
C PHE A 237 3.99 -0.74 -10.57
N VAL A 238 4.44 -0.45 -11.79
CA VAL A 238 3.55 -0.18 -12.95
C VAL A 238 2.63 -1.38 -13.22
N THR A 239 3.16 -2.59 -13.16
CA THR A 239 2.34 -3.81 -13.30
C THR A 239 1.27 -3.88 -12.23
N SER A 240 1.65 -3.74 -10.96
CA SER A 240 0.70 -3.81 -9.85
C SER A 240 -0.35 -2.69 -9.90
N ASP A 241 0.08 -1.46 -10.15
CA ASP A 241 -0.80 -0.28 -10.19
C ASP A 241 -1.86 -0.35 -11.29
N ASN A 242 -1.51 -0.94 -12.44
CA ASN A 242 -2.42 -1.03 -13.60
C ASN A 242 -3.22 -2.34 -13.69
N LEU A 243 -2.69 -3.46 -13.22
CA LEU A 243 -3.34 -4.76 -13.41
C LEU A 243 -4.10 -5.25 -12.17
N ARG A 244 -3.61 -4.95 -10.97
CA ARG A 244 -4.28 -5.38 -9.74
C ARG A 244 -5.73 -4.89 -9.63
N PRO A 245 -6.06 -3.59 -9.84
CA PRO A 245 -7.44 -3.14 -9.78
C PRO A 245 -8.34 -3.86 -10.79
N LEU A 246 -7.82 -4.15 -11.99
CA LEU A 246 -8.56 -4.87 -13.03
C LEU A 246 -8.85 -6.32 -12.61
N ALA A 247 -7.89 -6.97 -11.96
CA ALA A 247 -8.07 -8.33 -11.44
C ALA A 247 -9.08 -8.36 -10.27
N GLU A 248 -8.98 -7.42 -9.34
CA GLU A 248 -9.86 -7.32 -8.16
C GLU A 248 -11.31 -6.97 -8.55
N THR A 249 -11.51 -6.13 -9.55
CA THR A 249 -12.86 -5.76 -10.06
C THR A 249 -13.38 -6.70 -11.13
N LEU A 250 -12.61 -7.73 -11.52
CA LEU A 250 -12.90 -8.68 -12.59
C LEU A 250 -13.13 -8.02 -13.97
N ASP A 251 -12.46 -6.88 -14.22
CA ASP A 251 -12.41 -6.29 -15.57
C ASP A 251 -11.44 -7.10 -16.45
N THR A 252 -11.90 -8.29 -16.81
CA THR A 252 -11.09 -9.28 -17.55
C THR A 252 -10.70 -8.79 -18.93
N ILE A 253 -11.50 -7.95 -19.58
CA ILE A 253 -11.22 -7.41 -20.92
C ILE A 253 -9.96 -6.54 -20.86
N ASN A 254 -9.93 -5.55 -19.98
CA ASN A 254 -8.79 -4.65 -19.84
C ASN A 254 -7.59 -5.35 -19.22
N TYR A 255 -7.81 -6.33 -18.32
CA TYR A 255 -6.75 -7.15 -17.76
C TYR A 255 -6.00 -7.94 -18.86
N TYR A 256 -6.69 -8.75 -19.63
CA TYR A 256 -6.06 -9.57 -20.68
C TYR A 256 -5.50 -8.76 -21.85
N LYS A 257 -5.97 -7.53 -22.05
CA LYS A 257 -5.37 -6.59 -23.00
C LYS A 257 -3.97 -6.13 -22.53
N ARG A 258 -3.79 -5.86 -21.22
CA ARG A 258 -2.55 -5.32 -20.65
C ARG A 258 -1.59 -6.38 -20.14
N ARG A 259 -2.09 -7.55 -19.78
CA ARG A 259 -1.28 -8.65 -19.24
C ARG A 259 -0.06 -9.00 -20.11
N PRO A 260 -0.16 -9.11 -21.47
CA PRO A 260 0.99 -9.38 -22.33
C PRO A 260 2.06 -8.29 -22.29
N ILE A 261 1.67 -7.03 -22.07
CA ILE A 261 2.64 -5.92 -21.91
C ILE A 261 3.50 -6.15 -20.65
N ALA A 262 2.87 -6.46 -19.54
CA ALA A 262 3.60 -6.77 -18.30
C ALA A 262 4.48 -8.03 -18.45
N GLU A 263 3.98 -9.08 -19.10
CA GLU A 263 4.71 -10.32 -19.37
C GLU A 263 5.99 -10.07 -20.19
N SER A 264 5.96 -9.12 -21.13
CA SER A 264 7.12 -8.74 -21.95
C SER A 264 8.24 -8.04 -21.16
N PHE A 265 8.04 -7.70 -19.90
CA PHE A 265 9.10 -7.14 -19.06
C PHE A 265 10.15 -8.19 -18.64
N HIS A 266 9.81 -9.48 -18.71
CA HIS A 266 10.68 -10.61 -18.36
C HIS A 266 11.29 -10.49 -16.96
N ILE A 267 10.49 -10.06 -15.99
CA ILE A 267 10.88 -9.86 -14.59
C ILE A 267 10.17 -10.89 -13.72
N ARG A 268 10.92 -11.74 -13.02
CA ARG A 268 10.38 -12.81 -12.17
C ARG A 268 9.29 -12.34 -11.19
N LYS A 269 9.45 -11.13 -10.60
CA LYS A 269 8.45 -10.56 -9.69
C LYS A 269 7.17 -10.16 -10.42
N VAL A 270 7.28 -9.66 -11.65
CA VAL A 270 6.13 -9.37 -12.50
C VAL A 270 5.39 -10.66 -12.86
N ASP A 271 6.12 -11.70 -13.29
CA ASP A 271 5.52 -13.01 -13.60
C ASP A 271 4.79 -13.60 -12.39
N SER A 272 5.35 -13.44 -11.18
CA SER A 272 4.68 -13.85 -9.94
C SER A 272 3.40 -13.08 -9.66
N LEU A 273 3.35 -11.77 -9.94
CA LEU A 273 2.14 -10.96 -9.82
C LEU A 273 1.09 -11.39 -10.85
N LEU A 274 1.50 -11.59 -12.11
CA LEU A 274 0.60 -12.07 -13.18
C LEU A 274 -0.03 -13.42 -12.82
N PHE A 275 0.77 -14.35 -12.29
CA PHE A 275 0.25 -15.62 -11.80
C PHE A 275 -0.80 -15.43 -10.70
N GLN A 276 -0.54 -14.59 -9.71
CA GLN A 276 -1.50 -14.31 -8.63
C GLN A 276 -2.81 -13.70 -9.17
N TYR A 277 -2.72 -12.78 -10.13
CA TYR A 277 -3.90 -12.16 -10.74
C TYR A 277 -4.67 -13.13 -11.64
N ASP A 278 -3.97 -13.98 -12.42
CA ASP A 278 -4.59 -15.03 -13.23
C ASP A 278 -5.37 -16.02 -12.36
N VAL A 279 -4.80 -16.44 -11.22
CA VAL A 279 -5.47 -17.31 -10.24
C VAL A 279 -6.69 -16.61 -9.65
N LEU A 280 -6.54 -15.37 -9.16
CA LEU A 280 -7.63 -14.58 -8.59
C LEU A 280 -8.83 -14.45 -9.54
N ILE A 281 -8.56 -14.08 -10.81
CA ILE A 281 -9.60 -13.94 -11.83
C ILE A 281 -10.25 -15.29 -12.12
N SER A 282 -9.45 -16.33 -12.34
CA SER A 282 -9.95 -17.65 -12.70
C SER A 282 -10.82 -18.26 -11.59
N GLU A 283 -10.45 -18.08 -10.33
CA GLU A 283 -11.22 -18.53 -9.18
C GLU A 283 -12.55 -17.78 -9.06
N ASN A 284 -12.53 -16.44 -9.07
CA ASN A 284 -13.74 -15.63 -8.93
C ASN A 284 -14.71 -15.77 -10.11
N THR A 285 -14.20 -16.04 -11.32
CA THR A 285 -15.03 -16.32 -12.50
C THR A 285 -15.39 -17.81 -12.63
N LYS A 286 -14.95 -18.67 -11.68
CA LYS A 286 -15.13 -20.13 -11.69
C LYS A 286 -14.61 -20.79 -12.98
N ASN A 287 -13.62 -20.19 -13.61
CA ASN A 287 -12.97 -20.74 -14.80
C ASN A 287 -11.86 -21.71 -14.39
N TRP A 288 -12.26 -22.90 -13.92
CA TRP A 288 -11.34 -23.91 -13.41
C TRP A 288 -10.35 -24.44 -14.45
N LYS A 289 -10.66 -24.32 -15.73
CA LYS A 289 -9.71 -24.67 -16.82
C LYS A 289 -8.55 -23.67 -16.86
N ALA A 290 -8.84 -22.37 -16.78
CA ALA A 290 -7.80 -21.33 -16.73
C ALA A 290 -7.02 -21.38 -15.41
N TYR A 291 -7.72 -21.60 -14.28
CA TYR A 291 -7.12 -21.81 -12.97
C TYR A 291 -6.07 -22.93 -12.99
N ARG A 292 -6.46 -24.10 -13.49
CA ARG A 292 -5.57 -25.25 -13.65
C ARG A 292 -4.36 -24.90 -14.50
N LYS A 293 -4.55 -24.29 -15.67
CA LYS A 293 -3.45 -23.89 -16.56
C LYS A 293 -2.43 -22.98 -15.85
N ALA A 294 -2.92 -22.00 -15.10
CA ALA A 294 -2.07 -21.07 -14.35
C ALA A 294 -1.33 -21.79 -13.20
N ALA A 295 -2.04 -22.64 -12.44
CA ALA A 295 -1.49 -23.33 -11.30
C ALA A 295 -0.46 -24.40 -11.68
N ASP A 296 -0.77 -25.28 -12.65
CA ASP A 296 0.14 -26.33 -13.12
C ASP A 296 1.49 -25.77 -13.60
N ALA A 297 1.48 -24.57 -14.21
CA ALA A 297 2.68 -23.94 -14.73
C ALA A 297 3.52 -23.19 -13.67
N ASN A 298 2.93 -22.74 -12.56
CA ASN A 298 3.52 -21.69 -11.74
C ASN A 298 3.59 -21.97 -10.25
N VAL A 299 2.80 -22.90 -9.68
CA VAL A 299 2.77 -23.16 -8.23
C VAL A 299 4.16 -23.53 -7.70
N GLU A 300 4.87 -24.46 -8.33
CA GLU A 300 6.20 -24.85 -7.89
C GLU A 300 7.22 -23.72 -8.00
N LYS A 301 7.06 -22.86 -8.99
CA LYS A 301 7.98 -21.73 -9.25
C LYS A 301 7.82 -20.61 -8.23
N TYR A 302 6.59 -20.33 -7.77
CA TYR A 302 6.30 -19.15 -6.96
C TYR A 302 5.76 -19.45 -5.56
N LEU A 303 5.12 -20.61 -5.32
CA LEU A 303 4.48 -20.94 -4.05
C LEU A 303 5.16 -22.05 -3.25
N TRP A 304 6.21 -22.70 -3.77
CA TRP A 304 6.81 -23.90 -3.21
C TRP A 304 7.23 -23.80 -1.74
N LYS A 305 7.51 -22.59 -1.26
CA LYS A 305 7.92 -22.31 0.13
C LYS A 305 6.79 -21.73 1.00
N ASN A 306 5.56 -21.67 0.49
CA ASN A 306 4.43 -21.08 1.19
C ASN A 306 3.35 -22.15 1.46
N ALA A 307 3.39 -22.71 2.68
CA ALA A 307 2.48 -23.80 3.05
C ALA A 307 0.99 -23.40 2.92
N THR A 308 0.62 -22.18 3.30
CA THR A 308 -0.77 -21.70 3.23
C THR A 308 -1.27 -21.69 1.78
N ASN A 309 -0.52 -21.10 0.88
CA ASN A 309 -0.92 -21.03 -0.53
C ASN A 309 -0.93 -22.41 -1.20
N LEU A 310 0.00 -23.31 -0.83
CA LEU A 310 -0.01 -24.70 -1.32
C LEU A 310 -1.28 -25.45 -0.87
N VAL A 311 -1.70 -25.27 0.38
CA VAL A 311 -2.95 -25.85 0.90
C VAL A 311 -4.16 -25.27 0.15
N GLU A 312 -4.22 -23.97 -0.04
CA GLU A 312 -5.31 -23.29 -0.74
C GLU A 312 -5.48 -23.80 -2.17
N VAL A 313 -4.39 -23.81 -2.95
CA VAL A 313 -4.42 -24.30 -4.33
C VAL A 313 -4.80 -25.79 -4.38
N SER A 314 -4.23 -26.63 -3.50
CA SER A 314 -4.55 -28.07 -3.45
C SER A 314 -6.02 -28.30 -3.06
N THR A 315 -6.58 -27.46 -2.20
CA THR A 315 -8.01 -27.51 -1.82
C THR A 315 -8.91 -27.15 -3.00
N ASN A 316 -8.54 -26.15 -3.80
CA ASN A 316 -9.27 -25.80 -5.02
C ASN A 316 -9.25 -26.97 -6.05
N TYR A 317 -8.12 -27.69 -6.16
CA TYR A 317 -8.04 -28.90 -6.98
C TYR A 317 -8.91 -30.02 -6.42
N LEU A 318 -8.89 -30.25 -5.12
CA LEU A 318 -9.78 -31.23 -4.48
C LEU A 318 -11.25 -30.95 -4.80
N ASN A 319 -11.67 -29.70 -4.76
CA ASN A 319 -13.07 -29.33 -4.90
C ASN A 319 -13.53 -29.26 -6.36
N HIS A 320 -12.67 -28.82 -7.28
CA HIS A 320 -13.10 -28.38 -8.62
C HIS A 320 -12.42 -29.09 -9.79
N ILE A 321 -11.32 -29.83 -9.58
CA ILE A 321 -10.57 -30.48 -10.65
C ILE A 321 -10.72 -32.02 -10.54
N ASN A 322 -11.16 -32.67 -11.63
CA ASN A 322 -11.38 -34.12 -11.63
C ASN A 322 -10.35 -34.90 -12.45
N ASP A 323 -9.48 -34.19 -13.17
CA ASP A 323 -8.44 -34.82 -13.99
C ASP A 323 -7.38 -35.49 -13.11
N LYS A 324 -7.07 -36.76 -13.39
CA LYS A 324 -6.17 -37.58 -12.58
C LYS A 324 -4.76 -37.02 -12.51
N THR A 325 -4.22 -36.56 -13.65
CA THR A 325 -2.87 -35.98 -13.73
C THR A 325 -2.78 -34.67 -12.97
N ALA A 326 -3.84 -33.84 -13.03
CA ALA A 326 -3.89 -32.63 -12.23
C ALA A 326 -3.94 -32.92 -10.73
N LEU A 327 -4.62 -33.99 -10.30
CA LEU A 327 -4.63 -34.41 -8.90
C LEU A 327 -3.25 -34.85 -8.42
N ASP A 328 -2.37 -35.39 -9.28
CA ASP A 328 -0.97 -35.69 -8.93
C ASP A 328 -0.23 -34.42 -8.51
N ASN A 329 -0.43 -33.31 -9.23
CA ASN A 329 0.14 -32.02 -8.86
C ASN A 329 -0.37 -31.53 -7.49
N ALA A 330 -1.68 -31.58 -7.27
CA ALA A 330 -2.28 -31.18 -6.00
C ALA A 330 -1.79 -32.02 -4.82
N ILE A 331 -1.62 -33.34 -5.02
CA ILE A 331 -1.03 -34.23 -4.03
C ILE A 331 0.41 -33.82 -3.73
N LYS A 332 1.23 -33.59 -4.75
CA LYS A 332 2.61 -33.14 -4.62
C LYS A 332 2.70 -31.83 -3.82
N TRP A 333 1.83 -30.86 -4.10
CA TRP A 333 1.81 -29.57 -3.41
C TRP A 333 1.35 -29.70 -1.96
N SER A 334 0.33 -30.53 -1.69
CA SER A 334 -0.15 -30.77 -0.33
C SER A 334 0.87 -31.55 0.51
N LEU A 335 1.62 -32.47 -0.08
CA LEU A 335 2.74 -33.14 0.57
C LEU A 335 3.87 -32.15 0.89
N GLN A 336 4.20 -31.26 -0.02
CA GLN A 336 5.16 -30.18 0.24
C GLN A 336 4.67 -29.25 1.37
N ALA A 337 3.37 -28.95 1.44
CA ALA A 337 2.82 -28.18 2.56
C ALA A 337 2.96 -28.88 3.92
N LEU A 338 2.90 -30.23 3.95
CA LEU A 338 3.20 -31.01 5.14
C LEU A 338 4.67 -30.90 5.57
N THR A 339 5.62 -30.94 4.62
CA THR A 339 7.07 -30.80 4.94
C THR A 339 7.40 -29.43 5.51
N LEU A 340 6.63 -28.38 5.14
CA LEU A 340 6.79 -27.02 5.66
C LEU A 340 6.18 -26.84 7.05
N GLY A 341 5.46 -27.81 7.57
CA GLY A 341 4.87 -27.85 8.90
C GLY A 341 3.62 -28.70 8.93
N GLU A 342 3.56 -29.66 9.83
CA GLU A 342 2.45 -30.60 9.96
C GLU A 342 1.22 -29.94 10.59
N SER A 343 0.01 -30.33 10.14
CA SER A 343 -1.27 -30.00 10.76
C SER A 343 -2.33 -31.01 10.37
N LEU A 344 -3.40 -31.12 11.16
CA LEU A 344 -4.52 -32.04 10.88
C LEU A 344 -5.14 -31.76 9.51
N ASP A 345 -5.38 -30.50 9.20
CA ASP A 345 -6.01 -30.09 7.93
C ASP A 345 -5.19 -30.53 6.71
N LYS A 346 -3.85 -30.47 6.81
CA LYS A 346 -2.97 -30.88 5.73
C LYS A 346 -2.98 -32.40 5.53
N TYR A 347 -2.95 -33.17 6.62
CA TYR A 347 -3.09 -34.64 6.55
C TYR A 347 -4.43 -35.04 5.94
N LEU A 348 -5.51 -34.38 6.36
CA LEU A 348 -6.85 -34.63 5.86
C LEU A 348 -6.96 -34.27 4.36
N LEU A 349 -6.37 -33.16 3.94
CA LEU A 349 -6.31 -32.73 2.53
C LEU A 349 -5.61 -33.77 1.66
N VAL A 350 -4.44 -34.25 2.08
CA VAL A 350 -3.69 -35.30 1.36
C VAL A 350 -4.51 -36.58 1.26
N ALA A 351 -5.12 -37.05 2.37
CA ALA A 351 -5.95 -38.23 2.36
C ALA A 351 -7.16 -38.11 1.43
N LYS A 352 -7.86 -36.97 1.45
CA LYS A 352 -8.99 -36.65 0.53
C LYS A 352 -8.58 -36.58 -0.93
N LEU A 353 -7.42 -36.03 -1.24
CA LEU A 353 -6.88 -35.99 -2.61
C LEU A 353 -6.57 -37.37 -3.14
N TYR A 354 -5.94 -38.29 -2.34
CA TYR A 354 -5.72 -39.66 -2.72
C TYR A 354 -7.05 -40.44 -2.85
N GLN A 355 -8.03 -40.20 -1.96
CA GLN A 355 -9.37 -40.76 -2.11
C GLN A 355 -10.01 -40.37 -3.44
N LYS A 356 -9.97 -39.06 -3.82
CA LYS A 356 -10.50 -38.56 -5.06
C LYS A 356 -9.78 -39.18 -6.27
N GLN A 357 -8.49 -39.41 -6.17
CA GLN A 357 -7.68 -40.05 -7.19
C GLN A 357 -7.95 -41.59 -7.29
N LYS A 358 -8.76 -42.12 -6.36
CA LYS A 358 -9.04 -43.58 -6.20
C LYS A 358 -7.83 -44.43 -5.73
N ASN A 359 -6.84 -43.80 -5.10
CA ASN A 359 -5.73 -44.49 -4.46
C ASN A 359 -6.07 -44.73 -2.96
N LEU A 360 -6.91 -45.73 -2.70
CA LEU A 360 -7.44 -45.99 -1.37
C LEU A 360 -6.35 -46.36 -0.34
N ALA A 361 -5.31 -47.08 -0.76
CA ALA A 361 -4.21 -47.46 0.14
C ALA A 361 -3.49 -46.22 0.68
N LYS A 362 -3.16 -45.26 -0.18
CA LYS A 362 -2.53 -43.98 0.22
C LYS A 362 -3.49 -43.10 1.01
N ALA A 363 -4.77 -43.08 0.65
CA ALA A 363 -5.78 -42.32 1.39
C ALA A 363 -5.87 -42.82 2.87
N ILE A 364 -5.89 -44.13 3.08
CA ILE A 364 -5.90 -44.76 4.44
C ILE A 364 -4.59 -44.40 5.16
N GLU A 365 -3.44 -44.59 4.50
CA GLU A 365 -2.11 -44.29 5.09
C GLU A 365 -2.06 -42.87 5.68
N TYR A 366 -2.45 -41.87 4.88
CA TYR A 366 -2.40 -40.47 5.33
C TYR A 366 -3.50 -40.10 6.33
N ALA A 367 -4.66 -40.74 6.28
CA ALA A 367 -5.69 -40.58 7.28
C ALA A 367 -5.23 -41.15 8.65
N GLU A 368 -4.56 -42.32 8.66
CA GLU A 368 -4.01 -42.90 9.88
C GLU A 368 -2.84 -42.06 10.45
N LYS A 369 -1.96 -41.57 9.60
CA LYS A 369 -0.89 -40.62 10.02
C LYS A 369 -1.48 -39.36 10.68
N GLY A 370 -2.49 -38.75 10.08
CA GLY A 370 -3.16 -37.57 10.64
C GLY A 370 -3.88 -37.87 11.95
N LYS A 371 -4.54 -39.03 12.04
CA LYS A 371 -5.17 -39.50 13.28
C LYS A 371 -4.14 -39.67 14.41
N THR A 372 -3.02 -40.34 14.12
CA THR A 372 -1.93 -40.55 15.09
C THR A 372 -1.32 -39.19 15.52
N PHE A 373 -1.06 -38.29 14.59
CA PHE A 373 -0.55 -36.95 14.88
C PHE A 373 -1.49 -36.20 15.83
N GLY A 374 -2.79 -36.19 15.55
CA GLY A 374 -3.78 -35.51 16.39
C GLY A 374 -3.94 -36.16 17.77
N SER A 375 -3.96 -37.50 17.84
CA SER A 375 -4.07 -38.22 19.09
C SER A 375 -2.89 -37.95 20.02
N ASN A 376 -1.67 -37.88 19.48
CA ASN A 376 -0.45 -37.60 20.26
C ASN A 376 -0.46 -36.19 20.87
N LEU A 377 -1.23 -35.26 20.27
CA LEU A 377 -1.38 -33.88 20.73
C LEU A 377 -2.67 -33.64 21.55
N GLY A 378 -3.46 -34.73 21.79
CA GLY A 378 -4.74 -34.62 22.48
C GLY A 378 -5.82 -33.87 21.72
N TRP A 379 -5.71 -33.76 20.39
CA TRP A 379 -6.66 -33.02 19.53
C TRP A 379 -7.81 -33.94 19.08
N LYS A 380 -8.94 -33.34 18.67
CA LYS A 380 -10.08 -34.05 18.09
C LYS A 380 -9.72 -34.67 16.75
N ILE A 381 -10.06 -35.96 16.58
CA ILE A 381 -9.73 -36.75 15.39
C ILE A 381 -10.97 -37.31 14.68
N ASP A 382 -12.15 -36.84 15.03
CA ASP A 382 -13.45 -37.37 14.55
C ASP A 382 -13.56 -37.39 13.01
N GLU A 383 -12.98 -36.40 12.34
CA GLU A 383 -12.97 -36.33 10.87
C GLU A 383 -12.13 -37.45 10.24
N PHE A 384 -11.03 -37.84 10.88
CA PHE A 384 -10.21 -38.97 10.44
C PHE A 384 -10.92 -40.32 10.66
N ASP A 385 -11.59 -40.49 11.79
CA ASP A 385 -12.38 -41.69 12.05
C ASP A 385 -13.51 -41.88 11.06
N LYS A 386 -14.21 -40.78 10.73
CA LYS A 386 -15.24 -40.78 9.69
C LYS A 386 -14.65 -41.14 8.33
N LEU A 387 -13.57 -40.50 7.91
CA LEU A 387 -12.91 -40.76 6.64
C LEU A 387 -12.40 -42.20 6.55
N LEU A 388 -11.75 -42.74 7.59
CA LEU A 388 -11.26 -44.12 7.63
C LEU A 388 -12.41 -45.13 7.52
N ASN A 389 -13.53 -44.90 8.21
CA ASN A 389 -14.73 -45.73 8.10
C ASN A 389 -15.34 -45.71 6.69
N GLU A 390 -15.31 -44.59 5.98
CA GLU A 390 -15.75 -44.47 4.59
C GLU A 390 -14.81 -45.20 3.61
N LEU A 391 -13.50 -45.11 3.84
CA LEU A 391 -12.46 -45.74 3.00
C LEU A 391 -12.44 -47.27 3.12
N LYS A 392 -12.71 -47.81 4.32
CA LYS A 392 -12.71 -49.27 4.59
C LYS A 392 -13.96 -49.97 4.10
N LYS A 393 -15.03 -49.25 3.73
CA LYS A 393 -16.27 -49.78 3.15
C LYS A 393 -16.24 -49.91 1.63
N LYS A 394 -15.24 -49.31 0.96
CA LYS A 394 -15.05 -49.32 -0.50
C LYS A 394 -13.98 -50.35 -0.90
#